data_282c7630e51a78e1a45fc550c34612d8
#
_entry.id   282c7630e51a78e1a45fc550c34612d8
#
_cell.length_a   1.000
_cell.length_b   1.000
_cell.length_c   1.000
_cell.angle_alpha   90.00
_cell.angle_beta   90.00
_cell.angle_gamma   90.00
#
_symmetry.space_group_name_H-M   'P 1'
#
loop_
_entity.id
_entity.type
_entity.pdbx_description
1 polymer ?
#
loop_
_entity_poly.entity_id
_entity_poly.type
_entity_poly.pdbx_seq_one_letter_code
_entity_poly.pdbx_strand_id
1 'polypeptide(L)'
;MKMHISLKFLCAGLLIYVAVFAFITPLSPALLQTNLTEIKPGTHTFELVGYNSHFQSAGSNALYLINDSTLSIPCTVTQVADESHLTAEVILPNEMHSKAFAFVLNNDVDGTVFLETPLKVTDFTMNPDLARTAMPQFQHREAQFFNYPYQPIIMETIRNLMWHVPMWFTMFVLMIISFAQSIKVLMRGQRGGDDLLMPIQPERVRPHDNKAAMSAAVGLVFCVLGLITGSIWARFTWGTWWTRDPQLNGALVVFIVYASYFILRNAVTQEENKWKLSAIYNIFAFILMVVLLMILPRFTEGLHPGKSGNPAFSQYDLDSSLRTIFYPATFGFILLGYWMYHLRLRILKIEQAHENLLA
;
A
#
# COMPACT_ATOMS: atom_id res chain seq x y z
N MET A 1 -28.66 -16.96 0.98
CA MET A 1 -27.53 -17.78 1.48
C MET A 1 -26.90 -17.03 2.66
N LYS A 2 -26.70 -17.65 3.80
CA LYS A 2 -26.07 -17.01 4.96
C LYS A 2 -24.58 -17.34 4.91
N MET A 3 -23.72 -16.37 5.18
CA MET A 3 -22.30 -16.65 5.40
C MET A 3 -22.16 -17.59 6.62
N HIS A 4 -21.35 -18.64 6.49
CA HIS A 4 -21.15 -19.61 7.56
C HIS A 4 -20.55 -18.94 8.80
N ILE A 5 -20.95 -19.39 9.99
CA ILE A 5 -20.53 -18.74 11.24
C ILE A 5 -19.02 -18.77 11.45
N SER A 6 -18.37 -19.88 11.05
CA SER A 6 -16.89 -20.01 11.10
C SER A 6 -16.15 -18.95 10.29
N LEU A 7 -16.68 -18.56 9.12
CA LEU A 7 -16.06 -17.50 8.31
C LEU A 7 -16.18 -16.11 8.97
N LYS A 8 -17.22 -15.89 9.78
CA LYS A 8 -17.35 -14.63 10.54
C LYS A 8 -16.34 -14.55 11.68
N PHE A 9 -16.13 -15.66 12.39
CA PHE A 9 -15.09 -15.73 13.42
C PHE A 9 -13.69 -15.61 12.81
N LEU A 10 -13.44 -16.25 11.66
CA LEU A 10 -12.19 -16.09 10.94
C LEU A 10 -11.97 -14.62 10.51
N CYS A 11 -12.98 -13.96 9.96
CA CYS A 11 -12.92 -12.54 9.60
C CYS A 11 -12.59 -11.69 10.82
N ALA A 12 -13.30 -11.87 11.94
CA ALA A 12 -13.05 -11.11 13.16
C ALA A 12 -11.63 -11.36 13.70
N GLY A 13 -11.19 -12.63 13.75
CA GLY A 13 -9.85 -13.00 14.20
C GLY A 13 -8.74 -12.37 13.36
N LEU A 14 -8.88 -12.41 12.02
CA LEU A 14 -7.92 -11.77 11.11
C LEU A 14 -7.86 -10.25 11.29
N LEU A 15 -9.00 -9.59 11.43
CA LEU A 15 -9.04 -8.14 11.62
C LEU A 15 -8.49 -7.72 12.98
N ILE A 16 -8.73 -8.51 14.04
CA ILE A 16 -8.11 -8.28 15.35
C ILE A 16 -6.59 -8.48 15.26
N TYR A 17 -6.13 -9.56 14.63
CA TYR A 17 -4.71 -9.81 14.38
C TYR A 17 -4.06 -8.59 13.70
N VAL A 18 -4.66 -8.12 12.60
CA VAL A 18 -4.16 -6.95 11.87
C VAL A 18 -4.17 -5.70 12.72
N ALA A 19 -5.27 -5.43 13.45
CA ALA A 19 -5.38 -4.27 14.32
C ALA A 19 -4.30 -4.24 15.40
N VAL A 20 -3.93 -5.39 15.95
CA VAL A 20 -2.86 -5.48 16.95
C VAL A 20 -1.50 -5.35 16.28
N PHE A 21 -1.16 -6.25 15.36
CA PHE A 21 0.19 -6.36 14.82
C PHE A 21 0.59 -5.21 13.89
N ALA A 22 -0.36 -4.57 13.19
CA ALA A 22 -0.05 -3.38 12.40
C ALA A 22 0.48 -2.21 13.24
N PHE A 23 0.09 -2.11 14.51
CA PHE A 23 0.50 -1.01 15.38
C PHE A 23 1.64 -1.35 16.33
N ILE A 24 1.72 -2.59 16.83
CA ILE A 24 2.77 -2.97 17.79
C ILE A 24 4.09 -3.34 17.12
N THR A 25 4.10 -3.72 15.83
CA THR A 25 5.31 -4.08 15.11
C THR A 25 6.19 -2.84 14.94
N PRO A 26 7.44 -2.82 15.46
CA PRO A 26 8.33 -1.69 15.30
C PRO A 26 8.89 -1.60 13.88
N LEU A 27 9.43 -0.43 13.50
CA LEU A 27 10.26 -0.29 12.31
C LEU A 27 11.68 -0.76 12.62
N SER A 28 12.37 -1.27 11.60
CA SER A 28 13.79 -1.59 11.69
C SER A 28 14.62 -0.37 12.04
N PRO A 29 15.73 -0.55 12.78
CA PRO A 29 16.69 0.51 13.03
C PRO A 29 17.19 1.15 11.74
N ALA A 30 17.44 2.46 11.78
CA ALA A 30 17.94 3.21 10.62
C ALA A 30 18.74 4.44 11.07
N LEU A 31 19.56 4.98 10.15
CA LEU A 31 20.17 6.28 10.32
C LEU A 31 19.26 7.34 9.68
N LEU A 32 18.91 8.40 10.43
CA LEU A 32 18.01 9.46 9.97
C LEU A 32 18.76 10.59 9.28
N GLN A 33 19.75 11.13 9.95
CA GLN A 33 20.44 12.35 9.53
C GLN A 33 21.83 12.48 10.14
N THR A 34 22.61 13.34 9.53
CA THR A 34 23.88 13.84 10.04
C THR A 34 23.94 15.34 9.85
N ASN A 35 24.76 16.02 10.65
CA ASN A 35 25.08 17.44 10.45
C ASN A 35 26.08 17.68 9.32
N LEU A 36 26.63 16.61 8.70
CA LEU A 36 27.54 16.69 7.55
C LEU A 36 26.86 16.25 6.25
N THR A 37 26.76 17.16 5.29
CA THR A 37 26.26 16.88 3.95
C THR A 37 27.30 17.05 2.86
N GLU A 38 28.28 17.94 3.11
CA GLU A 38 29.40 18.25 2.20
C GLU A 38 30.65 18.57 3.00
N ILE A 39 31.78 17.96 2.66
CA ILE A 39 33.06 18.14 3.35
C ILE A 39 34.26 18.14 2.38
N LYS A 40 35.42 18.58 2.87
CA LYS A 40 36.72 18.55 2.16
C LYS A 40 37.64 17.53 2.83
N PRO A 41 38.79 17.17 2.21
CA PRO A 41 39.83 16.39 2.86
C PRO A 41 40.25 17.00 4.19
N GLY A 42 40.55 16.13 5.16
CA GLY A 42 40.92 16.56 6.51
C GLY A 42 40.15 15.83 7.60
N THR A 43 40.27 16.29 8.83
CA THR A 43 39.60 15.74 10.00
C THR A 43 38.29 16.45 10.27
N HIS A 44 37.21 15.68 10.37
CA HIS A 44 35.86 16.22 10.61
C HIS A 44 35.17 15.44 11.72
N THR A 45 34.61 16.17 12.68
CA THR A 45 33.72 15.63 13.72
C THR A 45 32.26 15.84 13.28
N PHE A 46 31.42 14.84 13.46
CA PHE A 46 30.01 14.89 13.09
C PHE A 46 29.12 14.12 14.03
N GLU A 47 27.84 14.45 13.98
CA GLU A 47 26.80 13.79 14.72
C GLU A 47 25.96 12.93 13.79
N LEU A 48 25.58 11.74 14.26
CA LEU A 48 24.63 10.86 13.62
C LEU A 48 23.42 10.66 14.53
N VAL A 49 22.25 10.76 13.92
CA VAL A 49 20.97 10.51 14.58
C VAL A 49 20.37 9.23 14.01
N GLY A 50 20.06 8.29 14.88
CA GLY A 50 19.39 7.05 14.56
C GLY A 50 17.89 7.10 14.86
N TYR A 51 17.16 6.17 14.29
CA TYR A 51 15.77 5.90 14.56
C TYR A 51 15.60 4.45 14.98
N ASN A 52 14.94 4.23 16.11
CA ASN A 52 14.78 2.91 16.73
C ASN A 52 16.11 2.14 16.82
N SER A 53 17.20 2.88 16.99
CA SER A 53 18.57 2.40 17.11
C SER A 53 18.94 2.12 18.57
N HIS A 54 20.03 1.37 18.76
CA HIS A 54 20.49 0.92 20.06
C HIS A 54 21.98 1.21 20.24
N PHE A 55 22.40 2.47 20.03
CA PHE A 55 23.81 2.85 20.04
C PHE A 55 24.46 2.69 21.41
N GLN A 56 23.73 2.97 22.50
CA GLN A 56 24.23 2.85 23.85
C GLN A 56 24.21 1.41 24.37
N SER A 57 23.17 0.64 23.98
CA SER A 57 23.00 -0.76 24.37
C SER A 57 23.90 -1.71 23.59
N ALA A 58 24.43 -1.27 22.45
CA ALA A 58 25.35 -2.07 21.63
C ALA A 58 26.74 -2.18 22.28
N GLY A 59 27.34 -3.38 22.17
CA GLY A 59 28.70 -3.62 22.68
C GLY A 59 29.78 -2.84 21.93
N SER A 60 29.54 -2.54 20.65
CA SER A 60 30.42 -1.70 19.81
C SER A 60 29.65 -1.13 18.62
N ASN A 61 29.97 0.11 18.24
CA ASN A 61 29.44 0.76 17.05
C ASN A 61 30.57 0.97 16.03
N ALA A 62 30.60 0.16 14.98
CA ALA A 62 31.55 0.27 13.89
C ALA A 62 30.96 1.13 12.76
N LEU A 63 31.52 2.31 12.53
CA LEU A 63 31.02 3.30 11.59
C LEU A 63 31.99 3.46 10.42
N TYR A 64 31.46 3.50 9.20
CA TYR A 64 32.21 3.63 7.97
C TYR A 64 31.56 4.60 7.02
N LEU A 65 32.38 5.27 6.21
CA LEU A 65 31.96 5.87 4.95
C LEU A 65 32.27 4.90 3.82
N ILE A 66 31.26 4.51 3.05
CA ILE A 66 31.39 3.50 2.00
C ILE A 66 30.96 4.08 0.67
N ASN A 67 31.72 3.78 -0.35
CA ASN A 67 31.35 3.98 -1.74
C ASN A 67 31.32 2.65 -2.47
N ASP A 68 30.23 2.36 -3.17
CA ASP A 68 29.97 1.28 -4.16
C ASP A 68 30.76 -0.05 -4.02
N SER A 69 31.09 -0.53 -2.86
CA SER A 69 31.83 -1.75 -2.58
C SER A 69 33.35 -1.71 -2.79
N THR A 70 33.95 -0.57 -3.08
CA THR A 70 35.38 -0.50 -3.42
C THR A 70 36.24 0.30 -2.44
N LEU A 71 35.66 1.21 -1.68
CA LEU A 71 36.34 1.99 -0.66
C LEU A 71 35.52 2.07 0.61
N SER A 72 36.14 1.73 1.73
CA SER A 72 35.61 1.99 3.07
C SER A 72 36.60 2.85 3.85
N ILE A 73 36.11 3.96 4.40
CA ILE A 73 36.85 4.85 5.28
C ILE A 73 36.31 4.65 6.69
N PRO A 74 37.09 4.14 7.65
CA PRO A 74 36.63 3.97 9.01
C PRO A 74 36.42 5.32 9.70
N CYS A 75 35.36 5.43 10.47
CA CYS A 75 35.08 6.56 11.34
C CYS A 75 35.26 6.15 12.79
N THR A 76 35.88 6.98 13.59
CA THR A 76 36.06 6.73 15.03
C THR A 76 34.89 7.28 15.83
N VAL A 77 34.10 6.44 16.46
CA VAL A 77 33.03 6.90 17.38
C VAL A 77 33.69 7.46 18.61
N THR A 78 33.49 8.75 18.87
CA THR A 78 34.12 9.49 19.99
C THR A 78 33.21 9.56 21.19
N GLN A 79 31.89 9.59 20.98
CA GLN A 79 30.91 9.64 22.06
C GLN A 79 29.60 8.99 21.61
N VAL A 80 28.98 8.24 22.51
CA VAL A 80 27.59 7.78 22.42
C VAL A 80 26.81 8.51 23.49
N ALA A 81 25.91 9.39 23.07
CA ALA A 81 25.13 10.22 23.98
C ALA A 81 23.92 9.46 24.56
N ASP A 82 23.22 8.72 23.68
CA ASP A 82 22.07 7.89 24.03
C ASP A 82 21.86 6.79 22.97
N GLU A 83 20.69 6.12 22.96
CA GLU A 83 20.36 5.07 22.00
C GLU A 83 20.22 5.55 20.55
N SER A 84 20.04 6.84 20.34
CA SER A 84 19.77 7.43 19.02
C SER A 84 20.78 8.52 18.59
N HIS A 85 21.70 8.92 19.44
CA HIS A 85 22.67 9.98 19.15
C HIS A 85 24.10 9.52 19.42
N LEU A 86 24.94 9.64 18.41
CA LEU A 86 26.38 9.41 18.54
C LEU A 86 27.19 10.50 17.82
N THR A 87 28.38 10.76 18.33
CA THR A 87 29.38 11.63 17.71
C THR A 87 30.53 10.79 17.21
N ALA A 88 30.99 11.08 16.01
CA ALA A 88 32.13 10.39 15.41
C ALA A 88 33.07 11.36 14.69
N GLU A 89 34.27 10.90 14.46
CA GLU A 89 35.32 11.60 13.73
C GLU A 89 35.72 10.79 12.51
N VAL A 90 35.95 11.47 11.39
CA VAL A 90 36.48 10.88 10.16
C VAL A 90 37.71 11.69 9.69
N ILE A 91 38.72 10.98 9.20
CA ILE A 91 39.90 11.57 8.54
C ILE A 91 39.80 11.22 7.06
N LEU A 92 39.54 12.23 6.24
CA LEU A 92 39.46 12.06 4.78
C LEU A 92 40.83 12.31 4.13
N PRO A 93 41.33 11.41 3.29
CA PRO A 93 42.57 11.63 2.53
C PRO A 93 42.37 12.68 1.43
N ASN A 94 43.49 13.27 0.96
CA ASN A 94 43.47 14.21 -0.17
C ASN A 94 43.18 13.55 -1.51
N GLU A 95 43.47 12.26 -1.65
CA GLU A 95 43.24 11.49 -2.85
C GLU A 95 42.11 10.49 -2.62
N MET A 96 41.13 10.47 -3.51
CA MET A 96 39.99 9.56 -3.46
C MET A 96 39.51 9.25 -4.86
N HIS A 97 38.81 8.13 -5.03
CA HIS A 97 38.23 7.76 -6.33
C HIS A 97 36.71 8.01 -6.41
N SER A 98 36.10 8.61 -5.39
CA SER A 98 34.68 8.93 -5.38
C SER A 98 34.37 10.28 -4.75
N LYS A 99 33.29 10.88 -5.23
CA LYS A 99 32.72 12.15 -4.72
C LYS A 99 31.63 11.97 -3.67
N ALA A 100 31.10 10.75 -3.52
CA ALA A 100 29.96 10.48 -2.66
C ALA A 100 30.16 9.21 -1.86
N PHE A 101 29.79 9.26 -0.60
CA PHE A 101 29.89 8.15 0.35
C PHE A 101 28.59 8.00 1.12
N ALA A 102 28.20 6.77 1.41
CA ALA A 102 27.13 6.45 2.34
C ALA A 102 27.70 6.23 3.74
N PHE A 103 27.02 6.71 4.78
CA PHE A 103 27.30 6.31 6.15
C PHE A 103 26.73 4.92 6.38
N VAL A 104 27.55 4.04 6.89
CA VAL A 104 27.17 2.68 7.26
C VAL A 104 27.62 2.41 8.69
N LEU A 105 26.66 2.12 9.54
CA LEU A 105 26.92 1.71 10.91
C LEU A 105 26.59 0.23 11.03
N ASN A 106 27.48 -0.50 11.68
CA ASN A 106 27.28 -1.91 12.03
C ASN A 106 27.50 -2.07 13.54
N ASN A 107 26.51 -2.61 14.22
CA ASN A 107 26.61 -3.01 15.61
C ASN A 107 25.95 -4.36 15.87
N ASP A 108 26.16 -4.90 17.06
CA ASP A 108 25.69 -6.23 17.44
C ASP A 108 24.18 -6.28 17.79
N VAL A 109 23.52 -5.14 17.94
CA VAL A 109 22.09 -5.05 18.25
C VAL A 109 21.26 -4.73 16.99
N ASP A 110 21.63 -3.68 16.25
CA ASP A 110 20.88 -3.19 15.09
C ASP A 110 21.28 -3.90 13.78
N GLY A 111 22.43 -4.55 13.75
CA GLY A 111 23.02 -5.07 12.52
C GLY A 111 23.64 -3.95 11.68
N THR A 112 23.46 -4.04 10.35
CA THR A 112 23.98 -3.04 9.42
C THR A 112 22.89 -2.06 9.03
N VAL A 113 23.07 -0.79 9.33
CA VAL A 113 22.15 0.31 9.00
C VAL A 113 22.83 1.38 8.15
N PHE A 114 22.07 1.98 7.24
CA PHE A 114 22.58 2.93 6.26
C PHE A 114 21.88 4.28 6.39
N LEU A 115 22.63 5.36 6.06
CA LEU A 115 22.03 6.66 5.81
C LEU A 115 21.87 6.83 4.29
N GLU A 116 20.66 7.03 3.83
CA GLU A 116 20.37 7.16 2.37
C GLU A 116 20.93 8.44 1.76
N THR A 117 21.05 9.51 2.55
CA THR A 117 21.62 10.78 2.05
C THR A 117 23.13 10.66 1.96
N PRO A 118 23.72 10.68 0.75
CA PRO A 118 25.14 10.54 0.60
C PRO A 118 25.88 11.80 1.08
N LEU A 119 27.00 11.59 1.77
CA LEU A 119 27.99 12.62 2.06
C LEU A 119 28.72 12.97 0.77
N LYS A 120 28.75 14.25 0.39
CA LYS A 120 29.52 14.75 -0.75
C LYS A 120 30.90 15.22 -0.30
N VAL A 121 31.94 14.87 -1.08
CA VAL A 121 33.29 15.34 -0.86
C VAL A 121 33.72 16.23 -2.01
N THR A 122 34.26 17.40 -1.66
CA THR A 122 34.75 18.41 -2.61
C THR A 122 36.24 18.70 -2.38
N ASP A 123 36.86 19.37 -3.36
CA ASP A 123 38.26 19.85 -3.28
C ASP A 123 39.32 18.75 -2.99
N PHE A 124 39.15 17.56 -3.59
CA PHE A 124 40.11 16.46 -3.50
C PHE A 124 40.69 16.10 -4.87
N THR A 125 41.80 15.39 -4.85
CA THR A 125 42.41 14.86 -6.09
C THR A 125 41.76 13.55 -6.47
N MET A 126 41.17 13.48 -7.67
CA MET A 126 40.60 12.24 -8.15
C MET A 126 41.71 11.28 -8.60
N ASN A 127 41.80 10.12 -7.93
CA ASN A 127 42.76 9.07 -8.25
C ASN A 127 42.01 7.75 -8.47
N PRO A 128 41.72 7.36 -9.74
CA PRO A 128 41.02 6.12 -10.05
C PRO A 128 41.81 4.85 -9.70
N ASP A 129 43.13 4.95 -9.62
CA ASP A 129 44.06 3.84 -9.35
C ASP A 129 44.39 3.67 -7.88
N LEU A 130 43.71 4.41 -6.99
CA LEU A 130 43.91 4.29 -5.55
C LEU A 130 43.62 2.87 -5.10
N ALA A 131 44.51 2.31 -4.30
CA ALA A 131 44.36 0.94 -3.78
C ALA A 131 43.02 0.77 -3.08
N ARG A 132 42.24 -0.21 -3.50
CA ARG A 132 40.92 -0.52 -2.92
C ARG A 132 41.13 -1.06 -1.52
N THR A 133 40.52 -0.41 -0.53
CA THR A 133 40.48 -0.91 0.83
C THR A 133 39.47 -2.05 0.90
N ALA A 134 39.84 -3.17 1.48
CA ALA A 134 38.91 -4.29 1.66
C ALA A 134 37.67 -3.83 2.43
N MET A 135 36.49 -4.17 1.91
CA MET A 135 35.23 -3.92 2.62
C MET A 135 35.27 -4.66 3.95
N PRO A 136 34.87 -4.00 5.05
CA PRO A 136 34.70 -4.69 6.31
C PRO A 136 33.64 -5.79 6.14
N GLN A 137 33.91 -6.95 6.72
CA GLN A 137 32.90 -8.01 6.78
C GLN A 137 31.86 -7.56 7.82
N PHE A 138 30.74 -7.05 7.34
CA PHE A 138 29.60 -6.75 8.22
C PHE A 138 28.98 -8.06 8.69
N GLN A 139 28.79 -8.18 9.97
CA GLN A 139 28.02 -9.28 10.51
C GLN A 139 26.56 -9.09 10.05
N HIS A 140 26.14 -9.92 9.10
CA HIS A 140 24.73 -10.05 8.78
C HIS A 140 24.05 -10.66 10.02
N ARG A 141 23.41 -9.81 10.80
CA ARG A 141 22.49 -10.29 11.81
C ARG A 141 21.14 -10.43 11.14
N GLU A 142 20.60 -11.64 11.09
CA GLU A 142 19.17 -11.81 10.84
C GLU A 142 18.44 -11.00 11.92
N ALA A 143 17.55 -10.14 11.51
CA ALA A 143 16.77 -9.32 12.43
C ALA A 143 16.16 -10.23 13.50
N GLN A 144 16.62 -10.11 14.75
CA GLN A 144 16.13 -10.95 15.86
C GLN A 144 14.67 -10.68 16.19
N PHE A 145 14.09 -9.60 15.63
CA PHE A 145 12.75 -9.17 15.87
C PHE A 145 11.99 -9.03 14.57
N PHE A 146 10.71 -9.30 14.62
CA PHE A 146 9.78 -9.06 13.55
C PHE A 146 9.52 -7.55 13.43
N ASN A 147 10.19 -6.90 12.47
CA ASN A 147 10.13 -5.45 12.25
C ASN A 147 9.62 -5.13 10.85
N TYR A 148 8.98 -3.99 10.68
CA TYR A 148 8.75 -3.41 9.37
C TYR A 148 10.04 -2.82 8.80
N PRO A 149 10.26 -2.87 7.48
CA PRO A 149 11.39 -2.19 6.87
C PRO A 149 11.29 -0.68 7.08
N TYR A 150 12.41 -0.06 7.43
CA TYR A 150 12.49 1.40 7.48
C TYR A 150 12.57 1.94 6.05
N GLN A 151 11.74 2.93 5.73
CA GLN A 151 11.77 3.68 4.47
C GLN A 151 11.63 5.18 4.79
N PRO A 152 12.61 6.03 4.46
CA PRO A 152 12.70 7.41 4.93
C PRO A 152 11.48 8.27 4.62
N ILE A 153 10.90 8.12 3.44
CA ILE A 153 9.74 8.92 3.01
C ILE A 153 8.44 8.42 3.66
N ILE A 154 8.36 7.12 3.90
CA ILE A 154 7.12 6.47 4.37
C ILE A 154 7.12 6.37 5.90
N MET A 155 8.24 5.99 6.52
CA MET A 155 8.40 5.84 7.97
C MET A 155 7.19 5.11 8.62
N GLU A 156 6.65 5.66 9.70
CA GLU A 156 5.50 5.12 10.43
C GLU A 156 4.21 5.02 9.58
N THR A 157 4.13 5.78 8.49
CA THR A 157 2.96 5.74 7.61
C THR A 157 2.83 4.42 6.86
N ILE A 158 3.88 3.58 6.83
CA ILE A 158 3.84 2.21 6.27
C ILE A 158 2.72 1.37 6.90
N ARG A 159 2.32 1.67 8.14
CA ARG A 159 1.20 1.00 8.82
C ARG A 159 -0.13 1.17 8.09
N ASN A 160 -0.28 2.28 7.35
CA ASN A 160 -1.47 2.52 6.55
C ASN A 160 -1.62 1.55 5.37
N LEU A 161 -0.52 0.91 4.94
CA LEU A 161 -0.56 -0.17 3.94
C LEU A 161 -1.55 -1.27 4.33
N MET A 162 -1.63 -1.62 5.63
CA MET A 162 -2.48 -2.68 6.17
C MET A 162 -3.98 -2.34 6.15
N TRP A 163 -4.33 -1.08 5.91
CA TRP A 163 -5.70 -0.57 5.85
C TRP A 163 -6.08 -0.13 4.45
N HIS A 164 -5.28 0.75 3.85
CA HIS A 164 -5.56 1.40 2.58
C HIS A 164 -5.66 0.39 1.42
N VAL A 165 -4.64 -0.42 1.22
CA VAL A 165 -4.58 -1.34 0.08
C VAL A 165 -5.61 -2.47 0.17
N PRO A 166 -5.86 -3.11 1.33
CA PRO A 166 -6.95 -4.06 1.50
C PRO A 166 -8.35 -3.51 1.20
N MET A 167 -8.60 -2.21 1.44
CA MET A 167 -9.87 -1.56 1.04
C MET A 167 -10.06 -1.62 -0.47
N TRP A 168 -9.02 -1.32 -1.25
CA TRP A 168 -9.07 -1.39 -2.71
C TRP A 168 -9.25 -2.82 -3.21
N PHE A 169 -8.54 -3.80 -2.66
CA PHE A 169 -8.75 -5.21 -3.02
C PHE A 169 -10.18 -5.67 -2.76
N THR A 170 -10.73 -5.29 -1.61
CA THR A 170 -12.12 -5.60 -1.26
C THR A 170 -13.11 -4.96 -2.22
N MET A 171 -12.89 -3.68 -2.56
CA MET A 171 -13.67 -2.98 -3.58
C MET A 171 -13.61 -3.75 -4.91
N PHE A 172 -12.42 -4.10 -5.40
CA PHE A 172 -12.27 -4.83 -6.67
C PHE A 172 -13.03 -6.14 -6.67
N VAL A 173 -12.91 -6.96 -5.62
CA VAL A 173 -13.64 -8.24 -5.50
C VAL A 173 -15.15 -8.02 -5.57
N LEU A 174 -15.67 -7.02 -4.85
CA LEU A 174 -17.10 -6.70 -4.86
C LEU A 174 -17.56 -6.17 -6.22
N MET A 175 -16.75 -5.34 -6.90
CA MET A 175 -17.07 -4.85 -8.23
C MET A 175 -17.01 -5.96 -9.30
N ILE A 176 -16.10 -6.94 -9.16
CA ILE A 176 -16.10 -8.16 -10.00
C ILE A 176 -17.39 -8.95 -9.80
N ILE A 177 -17.85 -9.14 -8.56
CA ILE A 177 -19.13 -9.81 -8.28
C ILE A 177 -20.28 -9.03 -8.95
N SER A 178 -20.30 -7.70 -8.79
CA SER A 178 -21.30 -6.83 -9.39
C SER A 178 -21.32 -6.95 -10.92
N PHE A 179 -20.16 -6.86 -11.55
CA PHE A 179 -19.97 -7.03 -13.00
C PHE A 179 -20.48 -8.39 -13.49
N ALA A 180 -20.06 -9.49 -12.85
CA ALA A 180 -20.48 -10.83 -13.22
C ALA A 180 -22.01 -11.03 -13.08
N GLN A 181 -22.63 -10.40 -12.07
CA GLN A 181 -24.07 -10.45 -11.92
C GLN A 181 -24.80 -9.58 -12.98
N SER A 182 -24.23 -8.44 -13.38
CA SER A 182 -24.77 -7.60 -14.46
C SER A 182 -24.76 -8.30 -15.82
N ILE A 183 -23.70 -9.06 -16.13
CA ILE A 183 -23.69 -9.93 -17.31
C ILE A 183 -24.85 -10.93 -17.25
N LYS A 184 -25.07 -11.57 -16.09
CA LYS A 184 -26.18 -12.53 -15.91
C LYS A 184 -27.56 -11.86 -16.05
N VAL A 185 -27.70 -10.60 -15.64
CA VAL A 185 -28.92 -9.80 -15.87
C VAL A 185 -29.18 -9.68 -17.36
N LEU A 186 -28.20 -9.28 -18.18
CA LEU A 186 -28.37 -9.14 -19.63
C LEU A 186 -28.63 -10.46 -20.30
N MET A 187 -27.89 -11.52 -19.98
CA MET A 187 -28.08 -12.86 -20.59
C MET A 187 -29.46 -13.46 -20.29
N ARG A 188 -29.99 -13.24 -19.08
CA ARG A 188 -31.30 -13.77 -18.67
C ARG A 188 -32.47 -12.85 -19.01
N GLY A 189 -32.18 -11.57 -19.25
CA GLY A 189 -33.14 -10.61 -19.79
C GLY A 189 -33.31 -10.68 -21.28
N GLN A 190 -32.46 -11.45 -21.99
CA GLN A 190 -32.72 -11.78 -23.38
C GLN A 190 -33.91 -12.77 -23.46
N ARG A 191 -34.86 -12.45 -24.32
CA ARG A 191 -36.04 -13.28 -24.53
C ARG A 191 -35.61 -14.66 -24.97
N GLY A 192 -36.13 -15.70 -24.33
CA GLY A 192 -35.75 -17.06 -24.64
C GLY A 192 -36.29 -17.51 -26.00
N GLY A 193 -35.37 -17.86 -26.91
CA GLY A 193 -35.71 -18.47 -28.19
C GLY A 193 -36.28 -17.49 -29.23
N ASP A 194 -36.72 -18.03 -30.37
CA ASP A 194 -37.25 -17.29 -31.52
C ASP A 194 -38.55 -16.48 -31.27
N ASP A 195 -39.06 -16.46 -30.03
CA ASP A 195 -40.29 -15.77 -29.70
C ASP A 195 -40.00 -14.38 -29.07
N LEU A 196 -39.84 -13.39 -29.94
CA LEU A 196 -39.67 -11.97 -29.62
C LEU A 196 -40.84 -11.36 -28.81
N LEU A 197 -41.91 -12.08 -28.60
CA LEU A 197 -43.14 -11.63 -27.95
C LEU A 197 -43.24 -12.05 -26.48
N MET A 198 -42.36 -12.95 -26.00
CA MET A 198 -42.38 -13.35 -24.59
C MET A 198 -41.87 -12.25 -23.69
N PRO A 199 -42.60 -11.85 -22.66
CA PRO A 199 -42.13 -10.85 -21.67
C PRO A 199 -40.93 -11.38 -20.86
N ILE A 200 -40.06 -10.45 -20.47
CA ILE A 200 -38.96 -10.78 -19.57
C ILE A 200 -39.55 -11.34 -18.27
N GLN A 201 -39.03 -12.50 -17.81
CA GLN A 201 -39.45 -13.10 -16.56
C GLN A 201 -38.71 -12.45 -15.38
N PRO A 202 -39.39 -11.60 -14.56
CA PRO A 202 -38.74 -10.87 -13.45
C PRO A 202 -38.02 -11.79 -12.46
N GLU A 203 -38.57 -12.98 -12.24
CA GLU A 203 -38.05 -14.00 -11.33
C GLU A 203 -36.65 -14.50 -11.70
N ARG A 204 -36.30 -14.46 -12.98
CA ARG A 204 -34.97 -14.87 -13.49
C ARG A 204 -33.96 -13.76 -13.43
N VAL A 205 -34.37 -12.50 -13.49
CA VAL A 205 -33.50 -11.31 -13.61
C VAL A 205 -33.28 -10.64 -12.25
N ARG A 206 -34.36 -10.39 -11.50
CA ARG A 206 -34.33 -9.67 -10.20
C ARG A 206 -33.30 -10.21 -9.20
N PRO A 207 -33.09 -11.53 -9.02
CA PRO A 207 -32.08 -12.03 -8.09
C PRO A 207 -30.64 -11.64 -8.48
N HIS A 208 -30.34 -11.53 -9.78
CA HIS A 208 -29.03 -11.13 -10.27
C HIS A 208 -28.82 -9.63 -10.19
N ASP A 209 -29.84 -8.85 -10.53
CA ASP A 209 -29.86 -7.41 -10.40
C ASP A 209 -29.68 -6.96 -8.95
N ASN A 210 -30.40 -7.57 -8.01
CA ASN A 210 -30.22 -7.32 -6.58
C ASN A 210 -28.80 -7.62 -6.12
N LYS A 211 -28.22 -8.74 -6.58
CA LYS A 211 -26.83 -9.09 -6.23
C LYS A 211 -25.84 -8.09 -6.82
N ALA A 212 -26.03 -7.65 -8.06
CA ALA A 212 -25.18 -6.65 -8.68
C ALA A 212 -25.23 -5.32 -7.92
N ALA A 213 -26.43 -4.81 -7.66
CA ALA A 213 -26.61 -3.54 -6.97
C ALA A 213 -26.07 -3.56 -5.53
N MET A 214 -26.35 -4.61 -4.77
CA MET A 214 -25.88 -4.72 -3.38
C MET A 214 -24.37 -4.89 -3.28
N SER A 215 -23.76 -5.62 -4.22
CA SER A 215 -22.30 -5.75 -4.30
C SER A 215 -21.64 -4.42 -4.66
N ALA A 216 -22.17 -3.70 -5.65
CA ALA A 216 -21.69 -2.36 -6.01
C ALA A 216 -21.84 -1.37 -4.84
N ALA A 217 -22.95 -1.40 -4.10
CA ALA A 217 -23.17 -0.52 -2.96
C ALA A 217 -22.11 -0.73 -1.85
N VAL A 218 -21.84 -1.97 -1.49
CA VAL A 218 -20.80 -2.27 -0.51
C VAL A 218 -19.40 -1.95 -1.07
N GLY A 219 -19.15 -2.25 -2.35
CA GLY A 219 -17.92 -1.89 -3.03
C GLY A 219 -17.65 -0.38 -3.02
N LEU A 220 -18.70 0.43 -3.20
CA LEU A 220 -18.60 1.89 -3.13
C LEU A 220 -18.23 2.39 -1.72
N VAL A 221 -18.70 1.72 -0.65
CA VAL A 221 -18.27 2.03 0.72
C VAL A 221 -16.76 1.80 0.87
N PHE A 222 -16.23 0.68 0.37
CA PHE A 222 -14.79 0.40 0.40
C PHE A 222 -14.00 1.37 -0.49
N CYS A 223 -14.56 1.84 -1.60
CA CYS A 223 -13.98 2.91 -2.42
C CYS A 223 -13.82 4.20 -1.61
N VAL A 224 -14.85 4.63 -0.90
CA VAL A 224 -14.80 5.83 -0.04
C VAL A 224 -13.76 5.67 1.07
N LEU A 225 -13.74 4.52 1.74
CA LEU A 225 -12.74 4.23 2.77
C LEU A 225 -11.31 4.22 2.20
N GLY A 226 -11.14 3.68 0.99
CA GLY A 226 -9.87 3.73 0.26
C GLY A 226 -9.45 5.16 -0.07
N LEU A 227 -10.35 6.01 -0.53
CA LEU A 227 -10.08 7.43 -0.79
C LEU A 227 -9.69 8.19 0.48
N ILE A 228 -10.39 7.97 1.60
CA ILE A 228 -10.11 8.61 2.89
C ILE A 228 -8.72 8.18 3.40
N THR A 229 -8.47 6.88 3.48
CA THR A 229 -7.19 6.36 3.98
C THR A 229 -6.02 6.75 3.08
N GLY A 230 -6.24 6.81 1.75
CA GLY A 230 -5.25 7.28 0.78
C GLY A 230 -4.95 8.77 0.88
N SER A 231 -5.96 9.60 1.10
CA SER A 231 -5.79 11.03 1.32
C SER A 231 -4.99 11.32 2.61
N ILE A 232 -5.27 10.57 3.69
CA ILE A 232 -4.48 10.65 4.93
C ILE A 232 -3.02 10.26 4.63
N TRP A 233 -2.79 9.15 3.92
CA TRP A 233 -1.45 8.70 3.58
C TRP A 233 -0.70 9.74 2.73
N ALA A 234 -1.35 10.30 1.72
CA ALA A 234 -0.80 11.37 0.89
C ALA A 234 -0.38 12.59 1.71
N ARG A 235 -1.17 12.98 2.71
CA ARG A 235 -0.84 14.10 3.59
C ARG A 235 0.47 13.90 4.34
N PHE A 236 0.71 12.71 4.86
CA PHE A 236 1.91 12.42 5.64
C PHE A 236 3.13 12.08 4.77
N THR A 237 2.92 11.45 3.62
CA THR A 237 4.02 11.02 2.74
C THR A 237 4.44 12.10 1.76
N TRP A 238 3.49 12.86 1.20
CA TRP A 238 3.72 13.86 0.15
C TRP A 238 3.43 15.29 0.59
N GLY A 239 3.09 15.51 1.85
CA GLY A 239 2.83 16.84 2.43
C GLY A 239 1.49 17.48 2.04
N THR A 240 0.66 16.82 1.24
CA THR A 240 -0.63 17.33 0.75
C THR A 240 -1.71 16.25 0.77
N TRP A 241 -2.95 16.65 1.04
CA TRP A 241 -4.10 15.73 1.07
C TRP A 241 -4.42 15.11 -0.29
N TRP A 242 -4.07 15.79 -1.37
CA TRP A 242 -4.33 15.36 -2.74
C TRP A 242 -3.24 15.84 -3.68
N THR A 243 -2.86 15.00 -4.63
CA THR A 243 -1.88 15.33 -5.68
C THR A 243 -2.49 15.13 -7.06
N ARG A 244 -1.80 15.58 -8.10
CA ARG A 244 -2.20 15.32 -9.50
C ARG A 244 -1.80 13.92 -9.99
N ASP A 245 -1.58 13.00 -9.06
CA ASP A 245 -1.25 11.61 -9.40
C ASP A 245 -2.39 10.95 -10.19
N PRO A 246 -2.07 10.27 -11.32
CA PRO A 246 -3.09 9.65 -12.17
C PRO A 246 -3.93 8.60 -11.47
N GLN A 247 -3.38 7.88 -10.49
CA GLN A 247 -4.09 6.84 -9.76
C GLN A 247 -5.07 7.44 -8.76
N LEU A 248 -4.70 8.53 -8.06
CA LEU A 248 -5.61 9.26 -7.18
C LEU A 248 -6.79 9.83 -7.97
N ASN A 249 -6.51 10.52 -9.08
CA ASN A 249 -7.55 11.11 -9.93
C ASN A 249 -8.44 10.03 -10.56
N GLY A 250 -7.85 8.94 -11.01
CA GLY A 250 -8.58 7.77 -11.50
C GLY A 250 -9.52 7.19 -10.44
N ALA A 251 -9.08 7.09 -9.19
CA ALA A 251 -9.90 6.61 -8.07
C ALA A 251 -11.10 7.52 -7.79
N LEU A 252 -10.91 8.83 -7.83
CA LEU A 252 -12.00 9.81 -7.70
C LEU A 252 -13.02 9.69 -8.84
N VAL A 253 -12.54 9.54 -10.07
CA VAL A 253 -13.43 9.34 -11.23
C VAL A 253 -14.23 8.04 -11.08
N VAL A 254 -13.60 6.94 -10.64
CA VAL A 254 -14.29 5.68 -10.36
C VAL A 254 -15.39 5.85 -9.31
N PHE A 255 -15.11 6.58 -8.23
CA PHE A 255 -16.12 6.93 -7.22
C PHE A 255 -17.32 7.66 -7.84
N ILE A 256 -17.06 8.71 -8.63
CA ILE A 256 -18.12 9.50 -9.30
C ILE A 256 -18.93 8.61 -10.25
N VAL A 257 -18.29 7.76 -11.03
CA VAL A 257 -18.96 6.86 -11.97
C VAL A 257 -19.88 5.88 -11.24
N TYR A 258 -19.43 5.27 -10.14
CA TYR A 258 -20.28 4.35 -9.37
C TYR A 258 -21.35 5.08 -8.54
N ALA A 259 -21.11 6.30 -8.08
CA ALA A 259 -22.15 7.14 -7.50
C ALA A 259 -23.25 7.46 -8.54
N SER A 260 -22.85 7.80 -9.76
CA SER A 260 -23.76 8.04 -10.88
C SER A 260 -24.57 6.79 -11.29
N TYR A 261 -23.99 5.58 -11.15
CA TYR A 261 -24.73 4.32 -11.30
C TYR A 261 -25.96 4.25 -10.40
N PHE A 262 -25.81 4.65 -9.12
CA PHE A 262 -26.93 4.62 -8.18
C PHE A 262 -27.96 5.73 -8.48
N ILE A 263 -27.51 6.90 -8.95
CA ILE A 263 -28.40 7.99 -9.38
C ILE A 263 -29.23 7.50 -10.59
N LEU A 264 -28.59 6.96 -11.61
CA LEU A 264 -29.27 6.39 -12.78
C LEU A 264 -30.30 5.33 -12.37
N ARG A 265 -29.87 4.39 -11.50
CA ARG A 265 -30.71 3.31 -11.04
C ARG A 265 -31.97 3.78 -10.32
N ASN A 266 -31.89 4.87 -9.56
CA ASN A 266 -33.02 5.44 -8.83
C ASN A 266 -33.92 6.31 -9.74
N ALA A 267 -33.39 6.88 -10.82
CA ALA A 267 -34.14 7.71 -11.76
C ALA A 267 -35.02 6.88 -12.70
N VAL A 268 -34.69 5.62 -12.95
CA VAL A 268 -35.47 4.76 -13.85
C VAL A 268 -36.57 4.05 -13.05
N THR A 269 -37.82 4.38 -13.37
CA THR A 269 -39.03 3.86 -12.68
C THR A 269 -39.50 2.53 -13.21
N GLN A 270 -39.40 2.32 -14.55
CA GLN A 270 -39.82 1.08 -15.19
C GLN A 270 -38.82 -0.05 -14.92
N GLU A 271 -39.24 -1.12 -14.26
CA GLU A 271 -38.35 -2.19 -13.76
C GLU A 271 -37.49 -2.83 -14.86
N GLU A 272 -38.04 -3.16 -16.00
CA GLU A 272 -37.30 -3.78 -17.11
C GLU A 272 -36.17 -2.90 -17.62
N ASN A 273 -36.45 -1.62 -17.83
CA ASN A 273 -35.45 -0.64 -18.26
C ASN A 273 -34.42 -0.39 -17.17
N LYS A 274 -34.83 -0.35 -15.91
CA LYS A 274 -33.94 -0.24 -14.75
C LYS A 274 -32.91 -1.35 -14.70
N TRP A 275 -33.33 -2.60 -14.82
CA TRP A 275 -32.41 -3.75 -14.82
C TRP A 275 -31.42 -3.68 -15.99
N LYS A 276 -31.93 -3.47 -17.21
CA LYS A 276 -31.13 -3.44 -18.43
C LYS A 276 -30.13 -2.27 -18.42
N LEU A 277 -30.58 -1.06 -18.16
CA LEU A 277 -29.74 0.14 -18.15
C LEU A 277 -28.70 0.07 -17.02
N SER A 278 -29.11 -0.35 -15.81
CA SER A 278 -28.19 -0.52 -14.68
C SER A 278 -27.12 -1.56 -14.97
N ALA A 279 -27.47 -2.69 -15.61
CA ALA A 279 -26.51 -3.72 -15.96
C ALA A 279 -25.50 -3.24 -17.02
N ILE A 280 -25.97 -2.55 -18.07
CA ILE A 280 -25.09 -1.97 -19.11
C ILE A 280 -24.14 -0.95 -18.50
N TYR A 281 -24.68 -0.03 -17.70
CA TYR A 281 -23.88 1.00 -17.01
C TYR A 281 -22.82 0.39 -16.10
N ASN A 282 -23.18 -0.61 -15.29
CA ASN A 282 -22.27 -1.27 -14.36
C ASN A 282 -21.14 -2.02 -15.09
N ILE A 283 -21.43 -2.64 -16.22
CA ILE A 283 -20.40 -3.27 -17.07
C ILE A 283 -19.43 -2.21 -17.59
N PHE A 284 -19.94 -1.10 -18.11
CA PHE A 284 -19.12 0.02 -18.56
C PHE A 284 -18.27 0.60 -17.40
N ALA A 285 -18.89 0.83 -16.24
CA ALA A 285 -18.21 1.36 -15.06
C ALA A 285 -17.07 0.45 -14.59
N PHE A 286 -17.26 -0.87 -14.63
CA PHE A 286 -16.23 -1.83 -14.26
C PHE A 286 -15.05 -1.81 -15.23
N ILE A 287 -15.30 -1.78 -16.54
CA ILE A 287 -14.23 -1.70 -17.55
C ILE A 287 -13.45 -0.40 -17.37
N LEU A 288 -14.15 0.73 -17.20
CA LEU A 288 -13.53 2.03 -16.96
C LEU A 288 -12.69 2.03 -15.68
N MET A 289 -13.18 1.42 -14.60
CA MET A 289 -12.45 1.25 -13.34
C MET A 289 -11.12 0.50 -13.56
N VAL A 290 -11.14 -0.61 -14.32
CA VAL A 290 -9.92 -1.38 -14.63
C VAL A 290 -8.94 -0.52 -15.44
N VAL A 291 -9.43 0.23 -16.43
CA VAL A 291 -8.59 1.13 -17.23
C VAL A 291 -7.96 2.21 -16.35
N LEU A 292 -8.73 2.90 -15.52
CA LEU A 292 -8.27 4.03 -14.72
C LEU A 292 -7.34 3.63 -13.57
N LEU A 293 -7.58 2.49 -12.94
CA LEU A 293 -6.83 2.09 -11.74
C LEU A 293 -5.71 1.08 -11.99
N MET A 294 -5.82 0.27 -13.06
CA MET A 294 -4.85 -0.80 -13.31
C MET A 294 -4.03 -0.60 -14.59
N ILE A 295 -4.62 -0.02 -15.63
CA ILE A 295 -3.95 0.11 -16.93
C ILE A 295 -3.26 1.46 -17.04
N LEU A 296 -4.01 2.56 -16.93
CA LEU A 296 -3.50 3.92 -17.11
C LEU A 296 -2.29 4.26 -16.22
N PRO A 297 -2.28 3.92 -14.91
CA PRO A 297 -1.13 4.24 -14.06
C PRO A 297 0.18 3.57 -14.47
N ARG A 298 0.13 2.48 -15.25
CA ARG A 298 1.33 1.80 -15.74
C ARG A 298 2.04 2.54 -16.87
N PHE A 299 1.31 3.39 -17.57
CA PHE A 299 1.81 4.16 -18.72
C PHE A 299 2.03 5.65 -18.39
N THR A 300 1.76 6.07 -17.17
CA THR A 300 1.88 7.46 -16.73
C THR A 300 2.85 7.57 -15.56
N GLU A 301 3.57 8.67 -15.49
CA GLU A 301 4.36 9.00 -14.31
C GLU A 301 3.45 9.36 -13.13
N GLY A 302 3.88 9.07 -11.90
CA GLY A 302 3.16 9.38 -10.68
C GLY A 302 3.89 8.88 -9.44
N LEU A 303 3.28 9.03 -8.31
CA LEU A 303 3.87 8.78 -6.99
C LEU A 303 3.62 7.37 -6.46
N HIS A 304 2.67 6.63 -7.04
CA HIS A 304 2.31 5.29 -6.59
C HIS A 304 3.31 4.23 -7.10
N PRO A 305 3.55 3.14 -6.35
CA PRO A 305 4.32 2.00 -6.81
C PRO A 305 3.65 1.28 -7.99
N GLY A 306 4.41 0.48 -8.73
CA GLY A 306 3.91 -0.30 -9.86
C GLY A 306 4.14 0.32 -11.23
N LYS A 307 5.11 1.23 -11.35
CA LYS A 307 5.49 1.93 -12.58
C LYS A 307 6.85 1.48 -13.11
N SER A 308 7.12 1.80 -14.39
CA SER A 308 8.44 1.66 -15.00
C SER A 308 9.12 0.30 -14.77
N GLY A 309 8.35 -0.81 -14.89
CA GLY A 309 8.88 -2.15 -14.73
C GLY A 309 8.93 -2.68 -13.29
N ASN A 310 8.56 -1.88 -12.28
CA ASN A 310 8.36 -2.40 -10.92
C ASN A 310 6.93 -2.97 -10.81
N PRO A 311 6.75 -4.31 -10.80
CA PRO A 311 5.44 -4.87 -10.52
C PRO A 311 5.08 -4.56 -9.06
N ALA A 312 3.98 -3.85 -8.85
CA ALA A 312 3.45 -3.63 -7.51
C ALA A 312 3.37 -4.95 -6.73
N PHE A 313 3.68 -4.92 -5.42
CA PHE A 313 3.77 -6.09 -4.55
C PHE A 313 4.93 -7.03 -4.83
N SER A 314 5.99 -6.54 -5.47
CA SER A 314 7.26 -7.25 -5.61
C SER A 314 7.96 -7.44 -4.25
N GLN A 315 9.08 -8.18 -4.25
CA GLN A 315 9.91 -8.29 -3.05
C GLN A 315 10.51 -6.94 -2.59
N TYR A 316 10.55 -5.94 -3.47
CA TYR A 316 11.04 -4.59 -3.16
C TYR A 316 10.00 -3.74 -2.44
N ASP A 317 8.70 -3.99 -2.70
CA ASP A 317 7.59 -3.24 -2.08
C ASP A 317 7.05 -3.94 -0.82
N LEU A 318 7.12 -5.27 -0.78
CA LEU A 318 6.63 -6.11 0.29
C LEU A 318 7.70 -7.13 0.70
N ASP A 319 8.41 -6.84 1.76
CA ASP A 319 9.29 -7.81 2.39
C ASP A 319 8.52 -8.92 3.13
N SER A 320 9.24 -9.87 3.69
CA SER A 320 8.61 -11.00 4.39
C SER A 320 7.82 -10.56 5.62
N SER A 321 8.27 -9.52 6.33
CA SER A 321 7.62 -9.01 7.53
C SER A 321 6.28 -8.34 7.19
N LEU A 322 6.28 -7.49 6.18
CA LEU A 322 5.05 -6.84 5.71
C LEU A 322 4.02 -7.87 5.22
N ARG A 323 4.45 -8.91 4.51
CA ARG A 323 3.56 -9.96 3.97
C ARG A 323 2.79 -10.70 5.06
N THR A 324 3.41 -10.96 6.21
CA THR A 324 2.76 -11.70 7.31
C THR A 324 1.57 -10.96 7.90
N ILE A 325 1.49 -9.64 7.77
CA ILE A 325 0.35 -8.83 8.22
C ILE A 325 -0.53 -8.43 7.04
N PHE A 326 0.07 -8.09 5.90
CA PHE A 326 -0.65 -7.61 4.73
C PHE A 326 -1.61 -8.65 4.10
N TYR A 327 -1.18 -9.91 3.98
CA TYR A 327 -2.05 -10.94 3.42
C TYR A 327 -3.24 -11.28 4.34
N PRO A 328 -3.05 -11.46 5.66
CA PRO A 328 -4.18 -11.54 6.60
C PRO A 328 -5.10 -10.32 6.55
N ALA A 329 -4.56 -9.10 6.40
CA ALA A 329 -5.35 -7.88 6.24
C ALA A 329 -6.22 -7.95 4.98
N THR A 330 -5.60 -8.22 3.84
CA THR A 330 -6.31 -8.30 2.56
C THR A 330 -7.42 -9.36 2.61
N PHE A 331 -7.13 -10.55 3.12
CA PHE A 331 -8.11 -11.62 3.23
C PHE A 331 -9.21 -11.29 4.24
N GLY A 332 -8.86 -10.72 5.39
CA GLY A 332 -9.82 -10.29 6.43
C GLY A 332 -10.79 -9.23 5.92
N PHE A 333 -10.31 -8.22 5.21
CA PHE A 333 -11.16 -7.17 4.62
C PHE A 333 -12.04 -7.70 3.47
N ILE A 334 -11.54 -8.61 2.64
CA ILE A 334 -12.37 -9.27 1.60
C ILE A 334 -13.51 -10.08 2.28
N LEU A 335 -13.23 -10.82 3.34
CA LEU A 335 -14.26 -11.53 4.11
C LEU A 335 -15.25 -10.56 4.74
N LEU A 336 -14.80 -9.41 5.26
CA LEU A 336 -15.67 -8.37 5.80
C LEU A 336 -16.59 -7.81 4.71
N GLY A 337 -16.04 -7.44 3.56
CA GLY A 337 -16.82 -6.95 2.42
C GLY A 337 -17.86 -7.96 1.95
N TYR A 338 -17.48 -9.23 1.87
CA TYR A 338 -18.38 -10.32 1.54
C TYR A 338 -19.47 -10.52 2.60
N TRP A 339 -19.15 -10.38 3.88
CA TRP A 339 -20.12 -10.43 4.96
C TRP A 339 -21.11 -9.26 4.90
N MET A 340 -20.62 -8.04 4.72
CA MET A 340 -21.48 -6.84 4.54
C MET A 340 -22.40 -6.98 3.33
N TYR A 341 -21.89 -7.48 2.19
CA TYR A 341 -22.69 -7.78 1.02
C TYR A 341 -23.84 -8.75 1.32
N HIS A 342 -23.59 -9.84 2.05
CA HIS A 342 -24.64 -10.77 2.45
C HIS A 342 -25.66 -10.17 3.45
N LEU A 343 -25.21 -9.32 4.35
CA LEU A 343 -26.11 -8.58 5.25
C LEU A 343 -27.01 -7.65 4.44
N ARG A 344 -26.45 -6.89 3.49
CA ARG A 344 -27.23 -5.97 2.65
C ARG A 344 -28.26 -6.71 1.77
N LEU A 345 -27.92 -7.87 1.25
CA LEU A 345 -28.87 -8.71 0.52
C LEU A 345 -30.02 -9.22 1.41
N ARG A 346 -29.74 -9.48 2.68
CA ARG A 346 -30.78 -9.92 3.63
C ARG A 346 -31.72 -8.77 3.99
N ILE A 347 -31.17 -7.59 4.22
CA ILE A 347 -31.95 -6.37 4.49
C ILE A 347 -32.89 -6.11 3.30
N LEU A 348 -32.36 -6.10 2.08
CA LEU A 348 -33.16 -5.89 0.88
C LEU A 348 -34.33 -6.90 0.76
N LYS A 349 -34.11 -8.18 1.08
CA LYS A 349 -35.18 -9.20 1.05
C LYS A 349 -36.27 -8.93 2.08
N ILE A 350 -35.89 -8.42 3.26
CA ILE A 350 -36.86 -8.07 4.32
C ILE A 350 -37.66 -6.84 3.87
N GLU A 351 -37.00 -5.81 3.32
CA GLU A 351 -37.62 -4.62 2.75
C GLU A 351 -38.68 -5.01 1.69
N GLN A 352 -38.30 -5.85 0.71
CA GLN A 352 -39.18 -6.32 -0.36
C GLN A 352 -40.36 -7.17 0.19
N ALA A 353 -40.12 -8.01 1.19
CA ALA A 353 -41.19 -8.80 1.82
C ALA A 353 -42.17 -7.90 2.58
N HIS A 354 -41.70 -6.85 3.23
CA HIS A 354 -42.53 -5.88 3.91
C HIS A 354 -43.39 -5.07 2.93
N GLU A 355 -42.82 -4.58 1.84
CA GLU A 355 -43.57 -3.88 0.79
C GLU A 355 -44.69 -4.75 0.19
N ASN A 356 -44.42 -6.03 -0.06
CA ASN A 356 -45.42 -6.97 -0.56
C ASN A 356 -46.56 -7.27 0.43
N LEU A 357 -46.36 -7.05 1.74
CA LEU A 357 -47.40 -7.21 2.76
C LEU A 357 -48.30 -5.97 2.88
N LEU A 358 -47.79 -4.81 2.44
CA LEU A 358 -48.54 -3.55 2.49
C LEU A 358 -49.27 -3.22 1.17
N ALA A 359 -48.93 -3.89 0.07
CA ALA A 359 -49.59 -3.79 -1.24
C ALA A 359 -50.76 -4.77 -1.36
#